data_92e879eb006d518417f84ecdc3cbac84
#
_entry.id   92e879eb006d518417f84ecdc3cbac84
#
_cell.length_a   1.000
_cell.length_b   1.000
_cell.length_c   1.000
_cell.angle_alpha   90.00
_cell.angle_beta   90.00
_cell.angle_gamma   90.00
#
_symmetry.space_group_name_H-M   'P 1'
#
loop_
_entity.id
_entity.type
_entity.pdbx_description
1 polymer ?
#
loop_
_entity_poly.entity_id
_entity_poly.type
_entity_poly.pdbx_seq_one_letter_code
_entity_poly.pdbx_strand_id
1 'polypeptide(L)'
;EDNRKNDPDAIIHADLTLTFGFPKLAFLLPENAEFVSEWKVLDILLHPEIIASTPTQFTLVTEEDIAAVFQPRNRFAYKGTFGHALLIAGSHGKMGAALLSAKACLRSGAGLLTVHIPGRGEQILQTAFPEAMVDLDQHQDHFSSVSGIKAYSSIAIGPGLGQHPDSVKALEQLLQVVEKPLVIDADALNLIAANKDLLKRIPPRSILTPHPKEFDRIAGESTNSYERLKKAQAFATDHQLCVVLKGAYTAICTATGNVYFNNCGNPGMATAGSGDVLTGIILALLAQGLEPETAAVSGVFLHGTAGDLAAVYRSEESMIASDITDMLGKAFKQIK
;
A
#
# COMPACT_ATOMS: atom_id res chain seq x y z
N GLU A 1 -23.89 0.66 14.22
CA GLU A 1 -22.43 0.47 14.27
C GLU A 1 -21.98 -0.76 13.47
N ASP A 2 -22.80 -1.77 13.39
CA ASP A 2 -22.55 -3.03 12.70
C ASP A 2 -23.51 -3.15 11.49
N ASN A 3 -22.99 -3.06 10.28
CA ASN A 3 -23.79 -3.10 9.05
C ASN A 3 -24.70 -4.32 8.90
N ARG A 4 -24.49 -5.38 9.67
CA ARG A 4 -25.22 -6.65 9.52
C ARG A 4 -26.68 -6.60 9.91
N LYS A 5 -27.11 -5.57 10.65
CA LYS A 5 -28.46 -5.49 11.22
C LYS A 5 -29.17 -4.18 10.94
N ASN A 6 -28.57 -3.29 10.17
CA ASN A 6 -29.20 -2.03 9.81
C ASN A 6 -30.29 -2.28 8.75
N ASP A 7 -31.44 -1.67 8.95
CA ASP A 7 -32.48 -1.63 7.96
C ASP A 7 -32.27 -0.38 7.07
N PRO A 8 -31.86 -0.52 5.80
CA PRO A 8 -31.61 0.63 4.93
C PRO A 8 -32.81 1.57 4.79
N ASP A 9 -34.03 1.02 4.81
CA ASP A 9 -35.26 1.79 4.68
C ASP A 9 -35.59 2.62 5.93
N ALA A 10 -34.90 2.33 7.06
CA ALA A 10 -35.09 3.01 8.35
C ALA A 10 -33.90 3.95 8.70
N ILE A 11 -32.98 4.21 7.78
CA ILE A 11 -31.81 5.09 8.01
C ILE A 11 -32.06 6.43 7.31
N ILE A 12 -31.74 7.52 8.02
CA ILE A 12 -31.79 8.87 7.45
C ILE A 12 -30.59 9.07 6.52
N HIS A 13 -30.82 9.56 5.31
CA HIS A 13 -29.79 10.08 4.42
C HIS A 13 -29.42 11.50 4.88
N ALA A 14 -28.26 11.64 5.51
CA ALA A 14 -27.81 12.90 6.07
C ALA A 14 -26.74 13.54 5.18
N ASP A 15 -26.87 14.82 4.88
CA ASP A 15 -25.82 15.60 4.20
C ASP A 15 -24.59 15.78 5.11
N LEU A 16 -24.84 15.89 6.42
CA LEU A 16 -23.80 16.00 7.44
C LEU A 16 -24.16 15.17 8.67
N THR A 17 -23.28 14.27 9.07
CA THR A 17 -23.39 13.49 10.30
C THR A 17 -22.47 14.04 11.37
N LEU A 18 -23.02 14.42 12.52
CA LEU A 18 -22.21 14.82 13.69
C LEU A 18 -22.06 13.62 14.63
N THR A 19 -20.82 13.31 15.01
CA THR A 19 -20.52 12.22 15.93
C THR A 19 -19.70 12.70 17.11
N PHE A 20 -19.92 12.12 18.28
CA PHE A 20 -19.24 12.49 19.51
C PHE A 20 -17.96 11.68 19.72
N GLY A 21 -16.87 12.38 20.07
CA GLY A 21 -15.60 11.82 20.51
C GLY A 21 -14.77 11.15 19.39
N PHE A 22 -15.37 10.20 18.67
CA PHE A 22 -14.67 9.41 17.64
C PHE A 22 -15.56 9.14 16.43
N PRO A 23 -14.99 8.95 15.22
CA PRO A 23 -15.73 8.40 14.10
C PRO A 23 -16.18 6.97 14.41
N LYS A 24 -17.32 6.57 13.86
CA LYS A 24 -17.81 5.20 14.01
C LYS A 24 -17.29 4.34 12.86
N LEU A 25 -16.94 3.09 13.15
CA LEU A 25 -16.43 2.17 12.10
C LEU A 25 -17.38 2.11 10.89
N ALA A 26 -18.69 2.16 11.12
CA ALA A 26 -19.69 2.18 10.07
C ALA A 26 -19.51 3.32 9.05
N PHE A 27 -18.95 4.47 9.44
CA PHE A 27 -18.72 5.62 8.54
C PHE A 27 -17.62 5.36 7.51
N LEU A 28 -16.73 4.41 7.79
CA LEU A 28 -15.59 4.06 6.95
C LEU A 28 -15.91 2.92 5.96
N LEU A 29 -17.14 2.41 5.98
CA LEU A 29 -17.56 1.29 5.14
C LEU A 29 -18.41 1.79 3.96
N PRO A 30 -18.07 1.40 2.71
CA PRO A 30 -18.67 1.94 1.51
C PRO A 30 -20.19 1.73 1.40
N GLU A 31 -20.73 0.68 2.03
CA GLU A 31 -22.18 0.42 2.04
C GLU A 31 -22.98 1.49 2.77
N ASN A 32 -22.32 2.30 3.61
CA ASN A 32 -22.97 3.39 4.34
C ASN A 32 -22.74 4.77 3.72
N ALA A 33 -22.01 4.85 2.61
CA ALA A 33 -21.65 6.13 2.00
C ALA A 33 -22.88 6.98 1.63
N GLU A 34 -23.99 6.33 1.25
CA GLU A 34 -25.25 7.03 0.92
C GLU A 34 -25.96 7.59 2.15
N PHE A 35 -25.71 7.05 3.36
CA PHE A 35 -26.34 7.50 4.60
C PHE A 35 -25.47 8.49 5.37
N VAL A 36 -24.13 8.38 5.21
CA VAL A 36 -23.13 9.17 5.93
C VAL A 36 -22.25 9.88 4.89
N SER A 37 -22.78 10.90 4.24
CA SER A 37 -22.09 11.61 3.16
C SER A 37 -20.84 12.34 3.70
N GLU A 38 -21.03 13.33 4.55
CA GLU A 38 -19.98 14.03 5.28
C GLU A 38 -20.17 13.79 6.78
N TRP A 39 -19.07 13.66 7.53
CA TRP A 39 -19.15 13.53 8.98
C TRP A 39 -18.10 14.41 9.68
N LYS A 40 -18.47 14.90 10.86
CA LYS A 40 -17.60 15.68 11.75
C LYS A 40 -17.61 15.11 13.15
N VAL A 41 -16.43 14.98 13.74
CA VAL A 41 -16.28 14.61 15.14
C VAL A 41 -16.43 15.88 16.00
N LEU A 42 -17.35 15.83 16.95
CA LEU A 42 -17.50 16.85 17.99
C LEU A 42 -16.75 16.41 19.24
N ASP A 43 -15.86 17.27 19.71
CA ASP A 43 -15.19 17.06 20.98
C ASP A 43 -16.22 17.21 22.12
N ILE A 44 -16.27 16.21 22.98
CA ILE A 44 -17.10 16.18 24.18
C ILE A 44 -16.25 16.19 25.45
N LEU A 45 -15.01 16.65 25.35
CA LEU A 45 -14.06 16.82 26.44
C LEU A 45 -13.78 15.51 27.21
N LEU A 46 -13.64 14.40 26.49
CA LEU A 46 -13.20 13.14 27.07
C LEU A 46 -11.79 13.28 27.63
N HIS A 47 -11.56 12.66 28.79
CA HIS A 47 -10.24 12.75 29.43
C HIS A 47 -9.16 12.04 28.57
N PRO A 48 -8.06 12.72 28.19
CA PRO A 48 -7.05 12.13 27.30
C PRO A 48 -6.46 10.82 27.80
N GLU A 49 -6.23 10.67 29.11
CA GLU A 49 -5.71 9.42 29.67
C GLU A 49 -6.69 8.26 29.56
N ILE A 50 -7.99 8.52 29.64
CA ILE A 50 -9.02 7.48 29.42
C ILE A 50 -9.03 7.04 27.96
N ILE A 51 -8.91 8.00 27.02
CA ILE A 51 -8.80 7.69 25.59
C ILE A 51 -7.56 6.80 25.36
N ALA A 52 -6.39 7.23 25.84
CA ALA A 52 -5.13 6.52 25.64
C ALA A 52 -5.10 5.13 26.29
N SER A 53 -5.79 4.94 27.43
CA SER A 53 -5.84 3.67 28.16
C SER A 53 -6.94 2.72 27.72
N THR A 54 -7.90 3.19 26.91
CA THR A 54 -9.01 2.33 26.46
C THR A 54 -8.52 1.42 25.33
N PRO A 55 -8.53 0.09 25.51
CA PRO A 55 -8.05 -0.82 24.48
C PRO A 55 -8.97 -0.78 23.24
N THR A 56 -8.36 -0.62 22.08
CA THR A 56 -9.03 -0.69 20.79
C THR A 56 -8.15 -1.42 19.78
N GLN A 57 -8.77 -2.13 18.85
CA GLN A 57 -8.09 -2.69 17.68
C GLN A 57 -8.17 -1.77 16.46
N PHE A 58 -8.97 -0.70 16.52
CA PHE A 58 -9.23 0.19 15.39
C PHE A 58 -8.69 1.58 15.66
N THR A 59 -7.84 2.07 14.78
CA THR A 59 -7.22 3.40 14.88
C THR A 59 -7.43 4.16 13.58
N LEU A 60 -7.94 5.38 13.65
CA LEU A 60 -7.90 6.31 12.53
C LEU A 60 -6.55 7.05 12.58
N VAL A 61 -5.77 6.93 11.52
CA VAL A 61 -4.43 7.52 11.45
C VAL A 61 -4.53 9.02 11.30
N THR A 62 -3.74 9.75 12.09
CA THR A 62 -3.65 11.22 12.04
C THR A 62 -2.31 11.67 11.44
N GLU A 63 -2.22 12.94 11.08
CA GLU A 63 -0.97 13.56 10.60
C GLU A 63 0.12 13.53 11.68
N GLU A 64 -0.27 13.73 12.95
CA GLU A 64 0.63 13.69 14.10
C GLU A 64 1.26 12.31 14.30
N ASP A 65 0.48 11.24 14.12
CA ASP A 65 0.99 9.86 14.19
C ASP A 65 2.10 9.63 13.16
N ILE A 66 1.91 10.18 11.96
CA ILE A 66 2.87 10.03 10.85
C ILE A 66 4.06 10.97 11.00
N ALA A 67 3.85 12.20 11.48
CA ALA A 67 4.93 13.15 11.75
C ALA A 67 5.96 12.58 12.75
N ALA A 68 5.49 11.86 13.75
CA ALA A 68 6.35 11.22 14.76
C ALA A 68 7.30 10.15 14.17
N VAL A 69 6.95 9.56 13.03
CA VAL A 69 7.77 8.53 12.35
C VAL A 69 8.98 9.13 11.64
N PHE A 70 8.82 10.32 11.04
CA PHE A 70 9.83 10.90 10.17
C PHE A 70 10.79 11.83 10.92
N GLN A 71 12.02 11.38 11.12
CA GLN A 71 13.09 12.20 11.70
C GLN A 71 13.84 13.02 10.64
N PRO A 72 14.38 14.20 11.01
CA PRO A 72 15.27 14.95 10.13
C PRO A 72 16.46 14.12 9.66
N ARG A 73 16.79 14.22 8.38
CA ARG A 73 17.95 13.50 7.83
C ARG A 73 19.25 14.06 8.37
N ASN A 74 20.16 13.15 8.77
CA ASN A 74 21.48 13.52 9.21
C ASN A 74 22.27 14.18 8.06
N ARG A 75 22.98 15.27 8.33
CA ARG A 75 23.82 15.98 7.35
C ARG A 75 24.92 15.11 6.74
N PHE A 76 25.40 14.11 7.47
CA PHE A 76 26.46 13.21 7.04
C PHE A 76 25.94 11.89 6.43
N ALA A 77 24.62 11.78 6.25
CA ALA A 77 24.02 10.63 5.59
C ALA A 77 24.43 10.56 4.11
N TYR A 78 24.60 9.35 3.62
CA TYR A 78 24.89 9.05 2.22
C TYR A 78 23.87 8.08 1.67
N LYS A 79 23.89 7.82 0.35
CA LYS A 79 22.87 6.99 -0.32
C LYS A 79 22.65 5.62 0.36
N GLY A 80 23.69 4.96 0.83
CA GLY A 80 23.60 3.67 1.52
C GLY A 80 22.87 3.74 2.87
N THR A 81 22.85 4.91 3.54
CA THR A 81 22.09 5.12 4.79
C THR A 81 20.59 4.96 4.59
N PHE A 82 20.09 5.25 3.39
CA PHE A 82 18.66 5.17 3.05
C PHE A 82 18.30 3.88 2.30
N GLY A 83 19.19 2.89 2.37
CA GLY A 83 18.98 1.55 1.85
C GLY A 83 19.05 1.42 0.33
N HIS A 84 19.04 0.18 -0.11
CA HIS A 84 19.02 -0.24 -1.50
C HIS A 84 17.78 -1.11 -1.74
N ALA A 85 16.80 -0.60 -2.46
CA ALA A 85 15.56 -1.29 -2.79
C ALA A 85 15.71 -2.14 -4.05
N LEU A 86 15.05 -3.30 -4.10
CA LEU A 86 14.82 -4.09 -5.30
C LEU A 86 13.33 -4.06 -5.65
N LEU A 87 13.01 -3.67 -6.87
CA LEU A 87 11.67 -3.74 -7.44
C LEU A 87 11.65 -4.77 -8.56
N ILE A 88 10.86 -5.84 -8.41
CA ILE A 88 10.63 -6.86 -9.44
C ILE A 88 9.30 -6.56 -10.10
N ALA A 89 9.31 -6.02 -11.32
CA ALA A 89 8.11 -5.47 -11.94
C ALA A 89 8.20 -5.44 -13.47
N GLY A 90 7.06 -5.21 -14.11
CA GLY A 90 6.98 -5.07 -15.56
C GLY A 90 6.94 -6.39 -16.31
N SER A 91 6.32 -6.32 -17.46
CA SER A 91 6.31 -7.35 -18.51
C SER A 91 6.05 -6.68 -19.85
N HIS A 92 6.09 -7.43 -20.95
CA HIS A 92 5.78 -6.88 -22.28
C HIS A 92 4.41 -6.20 -22.27
N GLY A 93 4.37 -4.92 -22.67
CA GLY A 93 3.18 -4.07 -22.64
C GLY A 93 2.80 -3.47 -21.29
N LYS A 94 3.52 -3.80 -20.18
CA LYS A 94 3.21 -3.32 -18.83
C LYS A 94 4.39 -2.65 -18.12
N MET A 95 5.38 -2.15 -18.86
CA MET A 95 6.55 -1.46 -18.28
C MET A 95 6.19 -0.15 -17.56
N GLY A 96 5.03 0.44 -17.86
CA GLY A 96 4.54 1.63 -17.18
C GLY A 96 4.38 1.43 -15.65
N ALA A 97 3.94 0.26 -15.22
CA ALA A 97 3.81 -0.08 -13.80
C ALA A 97 5.17 -0.09 -13.08
N ALA A 98 6.19 -0.67 -13.72
CA ALA A 98 7.57 -0.64 -13.21
C ALA A 98 8.11 0.79 -13.09
N LEU A 99 7.84 1.64 -14.08
CA LEU A 99 8.24 3.05 -14.06
C LEU A 99 7.57 3.86 -12.94
N LEU A 100 6.26 3.70 -12.76
CA LEU A 100 5.50 4.40 -11.71
C LEU A 100 6.00 4.00 -10.32
N SER A 101 6.15 2.71 -10.06
CA SER A 101 6.68 2.21 -8.79
C SER A 101 8.12 2.66 -8.55
N ALA A 102 8.98 2.62 -9.58
CA ALA A 102 10.38 3.04 -9.49
C ALA A 102 10.51 4.53 -9.14
N LYS A 103 9.76 5.40 -9.85
CA LYS A 103 9.75 6.84 -9.57
C LYS A 103 9.24 7.12 -8.16
N ALA A 104 8.14 6.50 -7.76
CA ALA A 104 7.58 6.65 -6.42
C ALA A 104 8.58 6.20 -5.33
N CYS A 105 9.32 5.11 -5.55
CA CYS A 105 10.33 4.62 -4.63
C CYS A 105 11.43 5.65 -4.37
N LEU A 106 12.07 6.19 -5.41
CA LEU A 106 13.12 7.19 -5.20
C LEU A 106 12.57 8.53 -4.70
N ARG A 107 11.37 8.95 -5.13
CA ARG A 107 10.69 10.15 -4.61
C ARG A 107 10.28 10.01 -3.14
N SER A 108 10.15 8.77 -2.64
CA SER A 108 9.88 8.47 -1.22
C SER A 108 11.15 8.28 -0.39
N GLY A 109 12.31 8.49 -0.98
CA GLY A 109 13.55 8.69 -0.23
C GLY A 109 14.45 7.48 -0.10
N ALA A 110 14.23 6.38 -0.81
CA ALA A 110 15.22 5.30 -0.94
C ALA A 110 16.55 5.85 -1.49
N GLY A 111 17.66 5.36 -0.95
CA GLY A 111 18.98 5.83 -1.36
C GLY A 111 19.47 5.26 -2.69
N LEU A 112 19.11 4.01 -2.96
CA LEU A 112 19.39 3.29 -4.19
C LEU A 112 18.20 2.44 -4.58
N LEU A 113 17.98 2.29 -5.88
CA LEU A 113 16.96 1.42 -6.44
C LEU A 113 17.53 0.62 -7.60
N THR A 114 17.32 -0.69 -7.56
CA THR A 114 17.48 -1.58 -8.72
C THR A 114 16.09 -2.07 -9.13
N VAL A 115 15.79 -2.02 -10.41
CA VAL A 115 14.57 -2.56 -10.98
C VAL A 115 14.88 -3.81 -11.76
N HIS A 116 14.40 -4.95 -11.35
CA HIS A 116 14.47 -6.20 -12.07
C HIS A 116 13.32 -6.28 -13.07
N ILE A 117 13.63 -6.32 -14.36
CA ILE A 117 12.69 -6.22 -15.47
C ILE A 117 13.04 -7.21 -16.59
N PRO A 118 12.05 -7.61 -17.43
CA PRO A 118 12.31 -8.36 -18.66
C PRO A 118 13.28 -7.62 -19.60
N GLY A 119 14.08 -8.37 -20.35
CA GLY A 119 15.16 -7.79 -21.18
C GLY A 119 14.72 -6.66 -22.11
N ARG A 120 13.53 -6.75 -22.74
CA ARG A 120 13.00 -5.66 -23.59
C ARG A 120 12.65 -4.37 -22.83
N GLY A 121 12.57 -4.43 -21.51
CA GLY A 121 12.29 -3.27 -20.66
C GLY A 121 13.47 -2.34 -20.47
N GLU A 122 14.69 -2.77 -20.72
CA GLU A 122 15.92 -2.03 -20.45
C GLU A 122 15.90 -0.61 -21.03
N GLN A 123 15.74 -0.50 -22.34
CA GLN A 123 15.74 0.80 -23.01
C GLN A 123 14.61 1.70 -22.54
N ILE A 124 13.44 1.13 -22.25
CA ILE A 124 12.29 1.88 -21.74
C ILE A 124 12.62 2.50 -20.38
N LEU A 125 13.13 1.71 -19.43
CA LEU A 125 13.44 2.20 -18.08
C LEU A 125 14.60 3.20 -18.11
N GLN A 126 15.72 2.85 -18.75
CA GLN A 126 16.91 3.70 -18.81
C GLN A 126 16.65 5.05 -19.48
N THR A 127 15.75 5.09 -20.48
CA THR A 127 15.38 6.35 -21.15
C THR A 127 14.45 7.20 -20.29
N ALA A 128 13.45 6.57 -19.66
CA ALA A 128 12.39 7.29 -18.95
C ALA A 128 12.75 7.62 -17.49
N PHE A 129 13.69 6.88 -16.89
CA PHE A 129 14.07 7.04 -15.48
C PHE A 129 15.53 6.59 -15.24
N PRO A 130 16.52 7.40 -15.62
CA PRO A 130 17.95 7.05 -15.54
C PRO A 130 18.50 6.95 -14.12
N GLU A 131 17.77 7.43 -13.10
CA GLU A 131 18.17 7.34 -11.70
C GLU A 131 18.09 5.92 -11.12
N ALA A 132 17.33 5.02 -11.75
CA ALA A 132 17.23 3.63 -11.33
C ALA A 132 18.27 2.76 -12.05
N MET A 133 18.92 1.87 -11.31
CA MET A 133 19.70 0.78 -11.87
C MET A 133 18.78 -0.30 -12.42
N VAL A 134 19.23 -1.01 -13.45
CA VAL A 134 18.50 -2.10 -14.07
C VAL A 134 19.20 -3.43 -13.79
N ASP A 135 18.44 -4.43 -13.42
CA ASP A 135 18.81 -5.84 -13.42
C ASP A 135 17.91 -6.56 -14.44
N LEU A 136 18.49 -7.26 -15.40
CA LEU A 136 17.74 -7.85 -16.49
C LEU A 136 17.39 -9.30 -16.22
N ASP A 137 16.11 -9.63 -16.37
CA ASP A 137 15.66 -11.00 -16.42
C ASP A 137 16.27 -11.74 -17.63
N GLN A 138 16.43 -13.03 -17.48
CA GLN A 138 16.90 -13.90 -18.59
C GLN A 138 15.90 -13.95 -19.73
N HIS A 139 14.61 -13.76 -19.47
CA HIS A 139 13.56 -13.71 -20.47
C HIS A 139 13.29 -12.29 -20.95
N GLN A 140 12.93 -12.17 -22.25
CA GLN A 140 12.72 -10.87 -22.89
C GLN A 140 11.40 -10.19 -22.52
N ASP A 141 10.35 -10.96 -22.18
CA ASP A 141 8.98 -10.47 -22.12
C ASP A 141 8.32 -10.58 -20.75
N HIS A 142 8.83 -11.42 -19.85
CA HIS A 142 8.22 -11.65 -18.54
C HIS A 142 9.26 -12.05 -17.47
N PHE A 143 8.85 -12.00 -16.22
CA PHE A 143 9.64 -12.43 -15.08
C PHE A 143 9.85 -13.97 -15.13
N SER A 144 11.08 -14.43 -15.12
CA SER A 144 11.43 -15.84 -15.18
C SER A 144 12.46 -16.28 -14.14
N SER A 145 13.23 -15.35 -13.57
CA SER A 145 14.23 -15.65 -12.56
C SER A 145 14.71 -14.36 -11.86
N VAL A 146 15.24 -14.49 -10.65
CA VAL A 146 15.94 -13.42 -9.98
C VAL A 146 17.03 -14.00 -9.07
N SER A 147 18.15 -13.30 -8.95
CA SER A 147 19.28 -13.71 -8.13
C SER A 147 19.84 -12.54 -7.33
N GLY A 148 20.79 -12.82 -6.42
CA GLY A 148 21.48 -11.76 -5.67
C GLY A 148 20.64 -10.98 -4.69
N ILE A 149 19.45 -11.44 -4.32
CA ILE A 149 18.45 -10.71 -3.52
C ILE A 149 18.94 -10.32 -2.11
N LYS A 150 19.95 -11.00 -1.57
CA LYS A 150 20.49 -10.71 -0.21
C LYS A 150 21.14 -9.34 -0.12
N ALA A 151 21.59 -8.76 -1.23
CA ALA A 151 22.23 -7.45 -1.28
C ALA A 151 21.28 -6.27 -1.04
N TYR A 152 19.99 -6.48 -1.16
CA TYR A 152 19.00 -5.41 -1.07
C TYR A 152 18.41 -5.29 0.35
N SER A 153 18.11 -4.05 0.77
CA SER A 153 17.49 -3.75 2.07
C SER A 153 16.02 -4.14 2.10
N SER A 154 15.31 -3.92 0.99
CA SER A 154 13.89 -4.23 0.82
C SER A 154 13.60 -4.74 -0.58
N ILE A 155 12.51 -5.48 -0.74
CA ILE A 155 12.10 -6.08 -2.02
C ILE A 155 10.60 -5.88 -2.20
N ALA A 156 10.19 -5.43 -3.39
CA ALA A 156 8.80 -5.44 -3.82
C ALA A 156 8.64 -6.24 -5.11
N ILE A 157 7.50 -6.91 -5.27
CA ILE A 157 7.18 -7.69 -6.46
C ILE A 157 5.72 -7.53 -6.85
N GLY A 158 5.46 -7.43 -8.16
CA GLY A 158 4.11 -7.58 -8.69
C GLY A 158 3.62 -6.56 -9.68
N PRO A 159 3.93 -5.26 -9.56
CA PRO A 159 3.46 -4.25 -10.50
C PRO A 159 3.75 -4.61 -11.96
N GLY A 160 2.70 -4.85 -12.75
CA GLY A 160 2.81 -5.18 -14.16
C GLY A 160 3.56 -6.49 -14.48
N LEU A 161 3.70 -7.41 -13.54
CA LEU A 161 4.51 -8.64 -13.68
C LEU A 161 3.96 -9.61 -14.73
N GLY A 162 2.66 -9.60 -14.96
CA GLY A 162 1.97 -10.60 -15.76
C GLY A 162 1.71 -11.90 -14.99
N GLN A 163 1.03 -12.83 -15.65
CA GLN A 163 0.64 -14.12 -15.06
C GLN A 163 1.16 -15.30 -15.89
N HIS A 164 2.38 -15.18 -16.43
CA HIS A 164 2.99 -16.24 -17.20
C HIS A 164 3.34 -17.44 -16.29
N PRO A 165 3.21 -18.71 -16.74
CA PRO A 165 3.56 -19.88 -15.94
C PRO A 165 4.99 -19.89 -15.40
N ASP A 166 5.95 -19.34 -16.12
CA ASP A 166 7.33 -19.23 -15.65
C ASP A 166 7.46 -18.21 -14.51
N SER A 167 6.62 -17.17 -14.49
CA SER A 167 6.57 -16.21 -13.40
C SER A 167 6.07 -16.83 -12.09
N VAL A 168 5.22 -17.87 -12.16
CA VAL A 168 4.84 -18.67 -10.97
C VAL A 168 6.05 -19.38 -10.39
N LYS A 169 6.83 -20.06 -11.24
CA LYS A 169 8.04 -20.81 -10.81
C LYS A 169 9.10 -19.87 -10.25
N ALA A 170 9.30 -18.72 -10.90
CA ALA A 170 10.24 -17.70 -10.45
C ALA A 170 9.83 -17.08 -9.10
N LEU A 171 8.53 -16.81 -8.90
CA LEU A 171 7.99 -16.38 -7.61
C LEU A 171 8.18 -17.46 -6.54
N GLU A 172 7.94 -18.73 -6.87
CA GLU A 172 8.17 -19.85 -5.95
C GLU A 172 9.65 -19.92 -5.53
N GLN A 173 10.59 -19.80 -6.47
CA GLN A 173 12.02 -19.79 -6.19
C GLN A 173 12.43 -18.57 -5.32
N LEU A 174 11.89 -17.39 -5.61
CA LEU A 174 12.10 -16.21 -4.78
C LEU A 174 11.66 -16.46 -3.33
N LEU A 175 10.44 -16.99 -3.14
CA LEU A 175 9.87 -17.26 -1.81
C LEU A 175 10.63 -18.36 -1.03
N GLN A 176 11.38 -19.23 -1.72
CA GLN A 176 12.23 -20.21 -1.06
C GLN A 176 13.50 -19.65 -0.44
N VAL A 177 13.99 -18.52 -0.96
CA VAL A 177 15.31 -17.98 -0.58
C VAL A 177 15.25 -16.63 0.12
N VAL A 178 14.09 -15.95 0.08
CA VAL A 178 13.90 -14.67 0.75
C VAL A 178 13.56 -14.88 2.23
N GLU A 179 14.27 -14.18 3.11
CA GLU A 179 14.06 -14.26 4.57
C GLU A 179 13.46 -12.98 5.15
N LYS A 180 13.51 -11.88 4.42
CA LYS A 180 13.02 -10.56 4.85
C LYS A 180 11.59 -10.30 4.37
N PRO A 181 10.83 -9.42 5.03
CA PRO A 181 9.51 -9.01 4.57
C PRO A 181 9.53 -8.45 3.14
N LEU A 182 8.51 -8.80 2.36
CA LEU A 182 8.30 -8.35 0.99
C LEU A 182 7.13 -7.37 0.92
N VAL A 183 7.12 -6.51 -0.10
CA VAL A 183 5.89 -5.86 -0.58
C VAL A 183 5.38 -6.67 -1.78
N ILE A 184 4.16 -7.15 -1.70
CA ILE A 184 3.54 -8.02 -2.72
C ILE A 184 2.27 -7.33 -3.21
N ASP A 185 2.20 -7.01 -4.51
CA ASP A 185 1.08 -6.28 -5.09
C ASP A 185 0.62 -6.90 -6.43
N ALA A 186 -0.52 -6.51 -6.90
CA ALA A 186 -1.01 -6.68 -8.26
C ALA A 186 -0.88 -8.12 -8.80
N ASP A 187 -0.13 -8.31 -9.90
CA ASP A 187 -0.03 -9.62 -10.55
C ASP A 187 0.62 -10.69 -9.64
N ALA A 188 1.52 -10.31 -8.71
CA ALA A 188 2.07 -11.28 -7.74
C ALA A 188 1.00 -11.80 -6.78
N LEU A 189 0.05 -10.96 -6.34
CA LEU A 189 -1.11 -11.40 -5.56
C LEU A 189 -1.99 -12.36 -6.35
N ASN A 190 -2.19 -12.10 -7.65
CA ASN A 190 -2.96 -12.99 -8.52
C ASN A 190 -2.26 -14.36 -8.70
N LEU A 191 -0.92 -14.38 -8.84
CA LEU A 191 -0.15 -15.63 -8.91
C LEU A 191 -0.28 -16.44 -7.61
N ILE A 192 -0.24 -15.79 -6.45
CA ILE A 192 -0.44 -16.42 -5.14
C ILE A 192 -1.87 -16.95 -5.00
N ALA A 193 -2.87 -16.15 -5.42
CA ALA A 193 -4.28 -16.59 -5.36
C ALA A 193 -4.55 -17.85 -6.19
N ALA A 194 -3.91 -17.97 -7.36
CA ALA A 194 -3.98 -19.15 -8.22
C ALA A 194 -3.19 -20.35 -7.66
N ASN A 195 -2.20 -20.12 -6.79
CA ASN A 195 -1.29 -21.14 -6.25
C ASN A 195 -1.17 -20.97 -4.73
N LYS A 196 -2.22 -21.33 -3.99
CA LYS A 196 -2.36 -21.08 -2.54
C LYS A 196 -1.22 -21.64 -1.67
N ASP A 197 -0.47 -22.62 -2.13
CA ASP A 197 0.70 -23.11 -1.40
C ASP A 197 1.84 -22.10 -1.32
N LEU A 198 1.89 -21.13 -2.24
CA LEU A 198 2.84 -20.02 -2.18
C LEU A 198 2.58 -19.11 -0.97
N LEU A 199 1.31 -18.98 -0.54
CA LEU A 199 0.94 -18.18 0.62
C LEU A 199 1.68 -18.61 1.90
N LYS A 200 1.86 -19.91 2.07
CA LYS A 200 2.55 -20.51 3.24
C LYS A 200 4.06 -20.21 3.28
N ARG A 201 4.62 -19.75 2.16
CA ARG A 201 6.05 -19.46 2.00
C ARG A 201 6.37 -17.98 2.06
N ILE A 202 5.36 -17.13 2.15
CA ILE A 202 5.56 -15.68 2.29
C ILE A 202 6.23 -15.42 3.64
N PRO A 203 7.36 -14.70 3.67
CA PRO A 203 8.02 -14.36 4.93
C PRO A 203 7.07 -13.60 5.88
N PRO A 204 7.12 -13.89 7.18
CA PRO A 204 6.33 -13.15 8.17
C PRO A 204 6.52 -11.63 8.03
N ARG A 205 5.49 -10.87 8.37
CA ARG A 205 5.46 -9.41 8.32
C ARG A 205 5.56 -8.81 6.91
N SER A 206 5.49 -9.64 5.84
CA SER A 206 5.37 -9.12 4.48
C SER A 206 4.08 -8.33 4.33
N ILE A 207 4.11 -7.33 3.43
CA ILE A 207 3.02 -6.39 3.20
C ILE A 207 2.33 -6.75 1.88
N LEU A 208 1.06 -7.13 1.96
CA LEU A 208 0.21 -7.38 0.80
C LEU A 208 -0.66 -6.14 0.58
N THR A 209 -0.79 -5.68 -0.66
CA THR A 209 -1.55 -4.46 -0.99
C THR A 209 -2.75 -4.73 -1.91
N PRO A 210 -3.66 -5.65 -1.56
CA PRO A 210 -4.78 -6.01 -2.41
C PRO A 210 -5.85 -4.91 -2.48
N HIS A 211 -6.47 -4.71 -3.65
CA HIS A 211 -7.80 -4.14 -3.72
C HIS A 211 -8.86 -5.22 -3.35
N PRO A 212 -10.13 -4.87 -3.07
CA PRO A 212 -11.14 -5.83 -2.58
C PRO A 212 -11.25 -7.12 -3.39
N LYS A 213 -11.24 -7.02 -4.72
CA LYS A 213 -11.35 -8.20 -5.59
C LYS A 213 -10.09 -9.10 -5.58
N GLU A 214 -8.90 -8.52 -5.42
CA GLU A 214 -7.66 -9.29 -5.25
C GLU A 214 -7.67 -10.02 -3.91
N PHE A 215 -8.11 -9.33 -2.85
CA PHE A 215 -8.23 -9.93 -1.53
C PHE A 215 -9.23 -11.09 -1.54
N ASP A 216 -10.41 -10.91 -2.15
CA ASP A 216 -11.43 -11.96 -2.25
C ASP A 216 -10.92 -13.21 -3.03
N ARG A 217 -10.04 -13.04 -4.03
CA ARG A 217 -9.40 -14.18 -4.72
C ARG A 217 -8.46 -14.99 -3.81
N ILE A 218 -7.76 -14.32 -2.90
CA ILE A 218 -6.80 -14.95 -1.98
C ILE A 218 -7.53 -15.59 -0.80
N ALA A 219 -8.42 -14.84 -0.15
CA ALA A 219 -9.04 -15.19 1.13
C ALA A 219 -10.48 -15.73 1.01
N GLY A 220 -11.05 -15.73 -0.20
CA GLY A 220 -12.45 -16.09 -0.45
C GLY A 220 -13.40 -14.91 -0.40
N GLU A 221 -14.49 -15.00 -1.16
CA GLU A 221 -15.51 -13.95 -1.30
C GLU A 221 -16.10 -13.52 0.03
N SER A 222 -16.46 -12.24 0.11
CA SER A 222 -17.11 -11.61 1.26
C SER A 222 -18.44 -11.00 0.83
N THR A 223 -19.46 -11.08 1.66
CA THR A 223 -20.82 -10.58 1.35
C THR A 223 -20.92 -9.06 1.44
N ASN A 224 -20.07 -8.42 2.24
CA ASN A 224 -20.00 -6.98 2.45
C ASN A 224 -18.62 -6.55 2.91
N SER A 225 -18.38 -5.25 3.02
CA SER A 225 -17.07 -4.70 3.38
C SER A 225 -16.72 -4.92 4.86
N TYR A 226 -17.69 -5.00 5.74
CA TYR A 226 -17.43 -5.35 7.14
C TYR A 226 -16.92 -6.78 7.28
N GLU A 227 -17.55 -7.74 6.61
CA GLU A 227 -17.07 -9.13 6.59
C GLU A 227 -15.68 -9.22 5.98
N ARG A 228 -15.43 -8.51 4.87
CA ARG A 228 -14.10 -8.44 4.23
C ARG A 228 -13.05 -7.88 5.17
N LEU A 229 -13.36 -6.82 5.91
CA LEU A 229 -12.48 -6.22 6.91
C LEU A 229 -12.13 -7.23 8.02
N LYS A 230 -13.14 -7.91 8.59
CA LYS A 230 -12.92 -8.93 9.62
C LYS A 230 -12.11 -10.11 9.08
N LYS A 231 -12.37 -10.52 7.84
CA LYS A 231 -11.60 -11.55 7.16
C LYS A 231 -10.15 -11.10 6.92
N ALA A 232 -9.91 -9.85 6.52
CA ALA A 232 -8.57 -9.31 6.34
C ALA A 232 -7.79 -9.22 7.67
N GLN A 233 -8.45 -8.84 8.76
CA GLN A 233 -7.89 -8.84 10.11
C GLN A 233 -7.46 -10.24 10.55
N ALA A 234 -8.33 -11.24 10.41
CA ALA A 234 -8.04 -12.63 10.72
C ALA A 234 -6.91 -13.19 9.82
N PHE A 235 -6.98 -12.94 8.50
CA PHE A 235 -5.98 -13.36 7.54
C PHE A 235 -4.59 -12.79 7.86
N ALA A 236 -4.50 -11.52 8.21
CA ALA A 236 -3.25 -10.88 8.62
C ALA A 236 -2.65 -11.56 9.87
N THR A 237 -3.48 -11.86 10.86
CA THR A 237 -3.05 -12.53 12.09
C THR A 237 -2.64 -13.99 11.84
N ASP A 238 -3.46 -14.76 11.12
CA ASP A 238 -3.24 -16.20 10.90
C ASP A 238 -1.98 -16.47 10.07
N HIS A 239 -1.70 -15.58 9.10
CA HIS A 239 -0.52 -15.69 8.23
C HIS A 239 0.67 -14.84 8.70
N GLN A 240 0.53 -14.10 9.82
CA GLN A 240 1.56 -13.20 10.34
C GLN A 240 2.01 -12.16 9.29
N LEU A 241 1.05 -11.57 8.56
CA LEU A 241 1.25 -10.62 7.47
C LEU A 241 0.69 -9.24 7.81
N CYS A 242 1.04 -8.24 7.02
CA CYS A 242 0.38 -6.94 6.98
C CYS A 242 -0.46 -6.86 5.70
N VAL A 243 -1.76 -6.59 5.82
CA VAL A 243 -2.68 -6.50 4.68
C VAL A 243 -3.19 -5.07 4.54
N VAL A 244 -2.80 -4.41 3.46
CA VAL A 244 -3.29 -3.09 3.05
C VAL A 244 -4.49 -3.28 2.13
N LEU A 245 -5.69 -3.34 2.70
CA LEU A 245 -6.94 -3.48 1.94
C LEU A 245 -7.34 -2.12 1.37
N LYS A 246 -7.05 -1.92 0.08
CA LYS A 246 -7.25 -0.64 -0.63
C LYS A 246 -8.73 -0.26 -0.72
N GLY A 247 -9.05 1.00 -0.46
CA GLY A 247 -10.40 1.58 -0.54
C GLY A 247 -10.37 3.07 -0.21
N ALA A 248 -11.53 3.73 -0.19
CA ALA A 248 -11.64 5.15 0.19
C ALA A 248 -11.05 5.40 1.58
N TYR A 249 -11.36 4.54 2.53
CA TYR A 249 -10.70 4.44 3.83
C TYR A 249 -9.87 3.16 3.84
N THR A 250 -8.67 3.22 3.26
CA THR A 250 -7.77 2.06 3.21
C THR A 250 -7.53 1.52 4.60
N ALA A 251 -7.78 0.21 4.81
CA ALA A 251 -7.57 -0.48 6.07
C ALA A 251 -6.24 -1.25 6.06
N ILE A 252 -5.39 -1.00 7.03
CA ILE A 252 -4.11 -1.70 7.22
C ILE A 252 -4.28 -2.66 8.39
N CYS A 253 -4.47 -3.95 8.09
CA CYS A 253 -4.59 -5.02 9.07
C CYS A 253 -3.21 -5.61 9.36
N THR A 254 -2.83 -5.66 10.64
CA THR A 254 -1.50 -6.08 11.08
C THR A 254 -1.48 -7.52 11.59
N ALA A 255 -0.30 -8.11 11.69
CA ALA A 255 -0.08 -9.44 12.25
C ALA A 255 -0.54 -9.56 13.72
N THR A 256 -0.60 -8.44 14.44
CA THR A 256 -1.07 -8.38 15.82
C THR A 256 -2.59 -8.23 15.97
N GLY A 257 -3.31 -8.11 14.84
CA GLY A 257 -4.75 -7.94 14.79
C GLY A 257 -5.22 -6.49 14.94
N ASN A 258 -4.31 -5.52 14.99
CA ASN A 258 -4.67 -4.10 14.91
C ASN A 258 -5.05 -3.71 13.49
N VAL A 259 -5.95 -2.75 13.36
CA VAL A 259 -6.40 -2.20 12.09
C VAL A 259 -6.29 -0.68 12.11
N TYR A 260 -5.51 -0.15 11.19
CA TYR A 260 -5.35 1.28 10.99
C TYR A 260 -6.13 1.71 9.75
N PHE A 261 -6.88 2.80 9.89
CA PHE A 261 -7.63 3.38 8.77
C PHE A 261 -6.98 4.68 8.33
N ASN A 262 -6.76 4.80 7.03
CA ASN A 262 -6.35 6.05 6.42
C ASN A 262 -7.56 6.90 6.05
N ASN A 263 -7.52 8.21 6.30
CA ASN A 263 -8.59 9.15 6.03
C ASN A 263 -8.23 10.23 5.00
N CYS A 264 -7.07 10.13 4.37
CA CYS A 264 -6.66 11.01 3.27
C CYS A 264 -6.72 10.27 1.93
N GLY A 265 -6.80 11.03 0.87
CA GLY A 265 -7.04 10.56 -0.48
C GLY A 265 -8.41 10.97 -0.99
N ASN A 266 -8.60 10.95 -2.30
CA ASN A 266 -9.79 11.42 -2.99
C ASN A 266 -10.17 10.48 -4.15
N PRO A 267 -11.39 10.61 -4.70
CA PRO A 267 -11.88 9.76 -5.79
C PRO A 267 -11.02 9.79 -7.07
N GLY A 268 -10.31 10.90 -7.35
CA GLY A 268 -9.41 11.02 -8.50
C GLY A 268 -8.24 10.02 -8.47
N MET A 269 -7.92 9.48 -7.29
CA MET A 269 -6.90 8.43 -7.14
C MET A 269 -7.36 7.07 -7.70
N ALA A 270 -8.63 6.92 -8.08
CA ALA A 270 -9.16 5.73 -8.75
C ALA A 270 -8.73 5.71 -10.24
N THR A 271 -7.44 5.84 -10.49
CA THR A 271 -6.80 5.85 -11.81
C THR A 271 -5.78 4.71 -11.92
N ALA A 272 -5.51 4.28 -13.17
CA ALA A 272 -4.52 3.22 -13.41
C ALA A 272 -3.12 3.65 -12.94
N GLY A 273 -2.42 2.75 -12.24
CA GLY A 273 -1.08 2.99 -11.74
C GLY A 273 -0.99 3.60 -10.34
N SER A 274 -2.10 4.05 -9.74
CA SER A 274 -2.11 4.58 -8.37
C SER A 274 -1.61 3.54 -7.35
N GLY A 275 -2.01 2.27 -7.49
CA GLY A 275 -1.49 1.16 -6.67
C GLY A 275 0.01 0.92 -6.87
N ASP A 276 0.50 1.04 -8.11
CA ASP A 276 1.93 0.89 -8.41
C ASP A 276 2.76 1.98 -7.70
N VAL A 277 2.23 3.22 -7.63
CA VAL A 277 2.84 4.31 -6.84
C VAL A 277 2.91 3.95 -5.36
N LEU A 278 1.81 3.44 -4.77
CA LEU A 278 1.78 3.01 -3.38
C LEU A 278 2.82 1.93 -3.09
N THR A 279 2.96 0.94 -3.97
CA THR A 279 3.99 -0.11 -3.85
C THR A 279 5.40 0.48 -3.80
N GLY A 280 5.69 1.44 -4.67
CA GLY A 280 6.98 2.15 -4.67
C GLY A 280 7.23 2.93 -3.38
N ILE A 281 6.22 3.60 -2.82
CA ILE A 281 6.31 4.33 -1.55
C ILE A 281 6.66 3.37 -0.40
N ILE A 282 5.88 2.30 -0.23
CA ILE A 282 6.10 1.32 0.85
C ILE A 282 7.48 0.66 0.72
N LEU A 283 7.88 0.28 -0.50
CA LEU A 283 9.20 -0.27 -0.78
C LEU A 283 10.33 0.66 -0.30
N ALA A 284 10.21 1.96 -0.56
CA ALA A 284 11.19 2.96 -0.15
C ALA A 284 11.27 3.12 1.37
N LEU A 285 10.13 3.09 2.06
CA LEU A 285 10.08 3.20 3.51
C LEU A 285 10.72 1.99 4.19
N LEU A 286 10.46 0.78 3.67
CA LEU A 286 11.15 -0.43 4.11
C LEU A 286 12.67 -0.36 3.85
N ALA A 287 13.10 0.16 2.69
CA ALA A 287 14.52 0.31 2.38
C ALA A 287 15.24 1.20 3.39
N GLN A 288 14.57 2.23 3.86
CA GLN A 288 15.06 3.16 4.88
C GLN A 288 15.05 2.59 6.31
N GLY A 289 14.61 1.33 6.48
CA GLY A 289 14.65 0.63 7.76
C GLY A 289 13.40 0.82 8.64
N LEU A 290 12.31 1.35 8.10
CA LEU A 290 11.05 1.36 8.84
C LEU A 290 10.54 -0.07 9.03
N GLU A 291 9.97 -0.34 10.20
CA GLU A 291 9.27 -1.59 10.47
C GLU A 291 8.08 -1.78 9.50
N PRO A 292 7.78 -3.01 9.06
CA PRO A 292 6.79 -3.24 8.00
C PRO A 292 5.41 -2.61 8.25
N GLU A 293 4.88 -2.71 9.46
CA GLU A 293 3.59 -2.10 9.80
C GLU A 293 3.66 -0.56 9.69
N THR A 294 4.73 0.03 10.23
CA THR A 294 4.97 1.48 10.15
C THR A 294 5.15 1.93 8.70
N ALA A 295 5.87 1.15 7.88
CA ALA A 295 6.05 1.44 6.46
C ALA A 295 4.73 1.38 5.69
N ALA A 296 3.87 0.40 6.00
CA ALA A 296 2.55 0.28 5.40
C ALA A 296 1.64 1.45 5.76
N VAL A 297 1.51 1.76 7.06
CA VAL A 297 0.66 2.86 7.56
C VAL A 297 1.13 4.20 7.02
N SER A 298 2.43 4.52 7.16
CA SER A 298 3.00 5.78 6.68
C SER A 298 2.97 5.89 5.15
N GLY A 299 3.17 4.76 4.45
CA GLY A 299 3.12 4.71 2.98
C GLY A 299 1.73 5.01 2.44
N VAL A 300 0.69 4.44 3.04
CA VAL A 300 -0.71 4.71 2.67
C VAL A 300 -1.08 6.16 2.96
N PHE A 301 -0.67 6.70 4.10
CA PHE A 301 -0.93 8.11 4.45
C PHE A 301 -0.24 9.08 3.49
N LEU A 302 1.05 8.88 3.21
CA LEU A 302 1.80 9.70 2.24
C LEU A 302 1.19 9.63 0.84
N HIS A 303 0.76 8.44 0.41
CA HIS A 303 0.09 8.25 -0.87
C HIS A 303 -1.22 9.02 -0.96
N GLY A 304 -2.06 8.94 0.08
CA GLY A 304 -3.32 9.67 0.16
C GLY A 304 -3.11 11.19 0.17
N THR A 305 -2.22 11.69 1.05
CA THR A 305 -1.88 13.12 1.13
C THR A 305 -1.31 13.65 -0.20
N ALA A 306 -0.45 12.87 -0.87
CA ALA A 306 0.05 13.25 -2.19
C ALA A 306 -1.06 13.27 -3.25
N GLY A 307 -2.03 12.33 -3.16
CA GLY A 307 -3.23 12.32 -3.99
C GLY A 307 -4.11 13.55 -3.79
N ASP A 308 -4.34 13.96 -2.56
CA ASP A 308 -5.12 15.19 -2.24
C ASP A 308 -4.43 16.45 -2.78
N LEU A 309 -3.12 16.55 -2.62
CA LEU A 309 -2.33 17.62 -3.21
C LEU A 309 -2.38 17.61 -4.74
N ALA A 310 -2.40 16.42 -5.37
CA ALA A 310 -2.50 16.29 -6.81
C ALA A 310 -3.87 16.76 -7.32
N ALA A 311 -4.96 16.42 -6.61
CA ALA A 311 -6.31 16.86 -6.97
C ALA A 311 -6.47 18.40 -6.90
N VAL A 312 -5.83 19.06 -5.93
CA VAL A 312 -5.79 20.53 -5.85
C VAL A 312 -5.10 21.14 -7.08
N TYR A 313 -4.08 20.47 -7.63
CA TYR A 313 -3.31 20.95 -8.78
C TYR A 313 -3.96 20.66 -10.13
N ARG A 314 -4.67 19.53 -10.24
CA ARG A 314 -5.21 19.01 -11.50
C ARG A 314 -6.73 19.07 -11.57
N SER A 315 -7.41 18.53 -10.68
CA SER A 315 -8.77 18.14 -10.37
C SER A 315 -8.85 16.61 -10.25
N GLU A 316 -9.90 16.12 -9.60
CA GLU A 316 -10.10 14.68 -9.44
C GLU A 316 -10.28 13.95 -10.78
N GLU A 317 -10.90 14.60 -11.78
CA GLU A 317 -11.16 14.01 -13.08
C GLU A 317 -9.92 13.92 -13.97
N SER A 318 -8.94 14.80 -13.78
CA SER A 318 -7.80 14.92 -14.70
C SER A 318 -6.49 14.39 -14.13
N MET A 319 -6.42 14.09 -12.83
CA MET A 319 -5.19 13.58 -12.23
C MET A 319 -4.90 12.13 -12.66
N ILE A 320 -3.62 11.85 -12.83
CA ILE A 320 -3.09 10.52 -13.14
C ILE A 320 -2.06 10.09 -12.09
N ALA A 321 -1.65 8.83 -12.09
CA ALA A 321 -0.74 8.27 -11.09
C ALA A 321 0.60 9.01 -10.95
N SER A 322 1.14 9.55 -12.04
CA SER A 322 2.37 10.35 -11.99
C SER A 322 2.20 11.67 -11.23
N ASP A 323 1.01 12.29 -11.27
CA ASP A 323 0.75 13.51 -10.50
C ASP A 323 0.84 13.23 -8.98
N ILE A 324 0.40 12.06 -8.52
CA ILE A 324 0.57 11.63 -7.12
C ILE A 324 2.06 11.56 -6.78
N THR A 325 2.87 10.92 -7.63
CA THR A 325 4.33 10.83 -7.45
C THR A 325 4.99 12.20 -7.39
N ASP A 326 4.56 13.14 -8.21
CA ASP A 326 5.11 14.49 -8.25
C ASP A 326 4.79 15.30 -6.99
N MET A 327 3.69 14.99 -6.29
CA MET A 327 3.30 15.63 -5.04
C MET A 327 3.94 15.02 -3.78
N LEU A 328 4.62 13.87 -3.87
CA LEU A 328 5.23 13.22 -2.70
C LEU A 328 6.17 14.15 -1.91
N GLY A 329 6.98 14.94 -2.62
CA GLY A 329 7.87 15.92 -1.95
C GLY A 329 7.12 16.99 -1.14
N LYS A 330 5.92 17.37 -1.56
CA LYS A 330 5.05 18.30 -0.82
C LYS A 330 4.36 17.60 0.35
N ALA A 331 3.89 16.36 0.14
CA ALA A 331 3.31 15.55 1.22
C ALA A 331 4.30 15.36 2.38
N PHE A 332 5.57 15.05 2.10
CA PHE A 332 6.62 15.01 3.13
C PHE A 332 6.85 16.33 3.86
N LYS A 333 6.70 17.47 3.18
CA LYS A 333 6.85 18.80 3.80
C LYS A 333 5.65 19.16 4.66
N GLN A 334 4.47 18.70 4.33
CA GLN A 334 3.26 18.95 5.12
C GLN A 334 3.32 18.18 6.44
N ILE A 335 3.79 16.96 6.45
CA ILE A 335 3.88 16.08 7.62
C ILE A 335 5.02 16.50 8.58
N LYS A 336 6.00 17.26 8.13
CA LYS A 336 7.15 17.70 8.93
C LYS A 336 6.96 19.10 9.51
#